data_ec477cdff6dcb9571ea61fbf0c1058cc
#
_entry.id   ec477cdff6dcb9571ea61fbf0c1058cc
#
_cell.length_a   1.000
_cell.length_b   1.000
_cell.length_c   1.000
_cell.angle_alpha   90.00
_cell.angle_beta   90.00
_cell.angle_gamma   90.00
#
_symmetry.space_group_name_H-M   'P 1'
#
loop_
_entity.id
_entity.type
_entity.pdbx_description
1 polymer ?
#
loop_
_entity_poly.entity_id
_entity_poly.type
_entity_poly.pdbx_seq_one_letter_code
_entity_poly.pdbx_strand_id
1 'polypeptide(L)'
;MIWKKKNAAMQGNDPSAAAANDKTAGKLAGAKAFARKNWKWLVPAAVVVLAGGVFLLKPAKDKQANVDTSYVETAPEERDVSNSLSGTGTLNPANTYTVKSLVDGKVLTADFEEGDTVEEGTILYTIDSSDASTNLEKAEIALQQAQRSYDKTVDRQYVRAEVAGTVSSLKVAKGDEVTSGQEVAVIRDNSKMMLSLLFPAADAANFSVGQSAQVVLDGTFETLDGTITAVTGTDELSTGNLLTRTVTIAVRNAGGLTTAQAATASINGVSSIASATFAYQAERTLTAPSSGTVSAINVQEGSAVEKDAILIELTGDDLTESVQSASETLRSAEISMQNMQDTMANYTITAPISGTVIEKDVKQGDALTSGTSLCVLYDLSYLEMSINVDELEIGSLSVGQKVQITADAVADKNYVGTVTRVSMKGNSSGGTTTYPVTIRIDSIDGLRPGMNANAEIVVAESTSALCVPNAAIVRGGYVLVTKDSPSAANADPEMEAPDGYVYVDVKTGVSDDDYTEILDG
;
A
#
# COMPACT_ATOMS: atom_id res chain seq x y z
N MET A 1 -15.62 -33.47 -23.85
CA MET A 1 -16.63 -34.38 -23.28
C MET A 1 -17.58 -33.52 -22.45
N ILE A 2 -18.62 -32.98 -22.97
CA ILE A 2 -20.03 -33.37 -23.13
C ILE A 2 -20.59 -34.11 -21.90
N TRP A 3 -21.52 -33.44 -21.18
CA TRP A 3 -22.81 -33.88 -20.65
C TRP A 3 -23.47 -32.73 -19.86
N LYS A 4 -24.45 -32.02 -20.29
CA LYS A 4 -25.92 -32.13 -20.49
C LYS A 4 -26.73 -32.47 -19.23
N LYS A 5 -27.53 -31.44 -18.83
CA LYS A 5 -28.91 -31.36 -18.30
C LYS A 5 -29.49 -32.50 -17.44
N LYS A 6 -30.17 -32.09 -16.33
CA LYS A 6 -31.63 -32.40 -16.18
C LYS A 6 -32.27 -31.57 -15.04
N ASN A 7 -33.43 -31.01 -15.37
CA ASN A 7 -34.45 -30.42 -14.50
C ASN A 7 -35.11 -31.46 -13.61
N ALA A 8 -35.57 -31.09 -12.42
CA ALA A 8 -36.81 -31.55 -11.84
C ALA A 8 -37.34 -30.55 -10.81
N ALA A 9 -38.58 -30.14 -11.07
CA ALA A 9 -39.45 -29.40 -10.16
C ALA A 9 -39.99 -30.31 -9.07
N MET A 10 -40.24 -29.74 -7.85
CA MET A 10 -41.39 -30.13 -7.04
C MET A 10 -41.70 -29.08 -5.97
N GLN A 11 -42.93 -28.66 -6.04
CA GLN A 11 -43.87 -28.03 -5.15
C GLN A 11 -43.68 -28.30 -3.64
N GLY A 12 -44.03 -27.27 -2.85
CA GLY A 12 -44.25 -27.40 -1.43
C GLY A 12 -44.75 -26.10 -0.81
N ASN A 13 -46.03 -25.95 -0.82
CA ASN A 13 -46.97 -25.15 0.01
C ASN A 13 -46.39 -24.23 1.09
N ASP A 14 -46.75 -22.98 0.97
CA ASP A 14 -46.88 -21.97 1.99
C ASP A 14 -48.34 -21.91 2.49
N PRO A 15 -48.62 -21.64 3.77
CA PRO A 15 -49.73 -20.81 4.15
C PRO A 15 -49.39 -19.87 5.32
N SER A 16 -49.11 -18.59 5.08
CA SER A 16 -49.45 -17.52 6.01
C SER A 16 -49.20 -16.13 5.41
N ALA A 17 -50.18 -15.60 4.65
CA ALA A 17 -50.29 -14.17 4.42
C ALA A 17 -51.74 -13.83 4.00
N ALA A 18 -52.63 -13.78 4.95
CA ALA A 18 -53.94 -13.21 4.72
C ALA A 18 -54.43 -12.56 6.03
N ALA A 19 -54.14 -11.26 6.20
CA ALA A 19 -54.95 -10.35 7.01
C ALA A 19 -54.36 -8.94 7.01
N ALA A 20 -54.63 -8.14 5.98
CA ALA A 20 -54.71 -6.66 6.09
C ALA A 20 -55.10 -6.05 4.74
N ASN A 21 -56.37 -6.06 4.41
CA ASN A 21 -56.95 -5.02 3.55
C ASN A 21 -58.47 -5.18 3.48
N ASP A 22 -59.15 -4.74 4.52
CA ASP A 22 -60.61 -4.49 4.39
C ASP A 22 -61.03 -3.37 5.35
N LYS A 23 -60.75 -2.12 4.99
CA LYS A 23 -61.32 -0.92 5.66
C LYS A 23 -61.59 0.26 4.72
N THR A 24 -61.46 0.14 3.43
CA THR A 24 -61.73 1.24 2.50
C THR A 24 -63.00 1.07 1.64
N ALA A 25 -63.62 -0.11 1.66
CA ALA A 25 -64.86 -0.34 0.88
C ALA A 25 -66.17 0.11 1.59
N GLY A 26 -66.13 0.39 2.90
CA GLY A 26 -67.31 0.76 3.68
C GLY A 26 -67.79 2.23 3.57
N LYS A 27 -66.94 3.16 3.08
CA LYS A 27 -67.31 4.60 3.03
C LYS A 27 -68.01 5.06 1.74
N LEU A 28 -67.88 4.31 0.66
CA LEU A 28 -68.57 4.66 -0.62
C LEU A 28 -69.96 4.11 -0.75
N ALA A 29 -70.35 3.10 0.01
CA ALA A 29 -71.75 2.57 0.02
C ALA A 29 -72.67 3.44 0.83
N GLY A 30 -72.20 4.13 1.88
CA GLY A 30 -73.03 5.07 2.67
C GLY A 30 -73.49 6.36 1.93
N ALA A 31 -72.63 6.87 1.03
CA ALA A 31 -72.90 8.09 0.29
C ALA A 31 -73.97 7.91 -0.81
N LYS A 32 -74.02 6.72 -1.44
CA LYS A 32 -75.10 6.40 -2.46
C LYS A 32 -76.44 6.13 -1.83
N ALA A 33 -76.50 5.63 -0.61
CA ALA A 33 -77.78 5.39 0.09
C ALA A 33 -78.40 6.73 0.62
N PHE A 34 -77.55 7.68 1.06
CA PHE A 34 -77.98 8.97 1.55
C PHE A 34 -78.57 9.87 0.42
N ALA A 35 -77.98 9.85 -0.76
CA ALA A 35 -78.44 10.59 -1.92
C ALA A 35 -79.78 10.09 -2.48
N ARG A 36 -80.09 8.79 -2.35
CA ARG A 36 -81.38 8.23 -2.85
C ARG A 36 -82.59 8.52 -1.92
N LYS A 37 -82.29 8.67 -0.62
CA LYS A 37 -83.39 8.90 0.36
C LYS A 37 -83.84 10.37 0.41
N ASN A 38 -83.03 11.34 0.03
CA ASN A 38 -83.30 12.78 0.18
C ASN A 38 -83.45 13.54 -1.15
N TRP A 39 -83.59 12.83 -2.27
CA TRP A 39 -83.74 13.42 -3.62
C TRP A 39 -84.84 14.49 -3.72
N LYS A 40 -85.95 14.33 -2.97
CA LYS A 40 -87.05 15.24 -3.01
C LYS A 40 -86.79 16.60 -2.34
N TRP A 41 -85.72 16.71 -1.53
CA TRP A 41 -85.31 17.94 -0.85
C TRP A 41 -84.11 18.64 -1.48
N LEU A 42 -83.33 17.92 -2.28
CA LEU A 42 -82.13 18.46 -2.95
C LEU A 42 -82.46 19.29 -4.20
N VAL A 43 -83.56 18.99 -4.86
CA VAL A 43 -83.94 19.72 -6.08
C VAL A 43 -84.38 21.15 -5.76
N PRO A 44 -85.23 21.45 -4.75
CA PRO A 44 -85.54 22.82 -4.43
C PRO A 44 -84.41 23.64 -3.85
N ALA A 45 -83.46 23.00 -3.14
CA ALA A 45 -82.25 23.68 -2.64
C ALA A 45 -81.33 24.13 -3.77
N ALA A 46 -81.17 23.32 -4.83
CA ALA A 46 -80.35 23.68 -6.00
C ALA A 46 -80.94 24.82 -6.81
N VAL A 47 -82.25 24.91 -6.88
CA VAL A 47 -82.94 26.01 -7.58
C VAL A 47 -82.82 27.35 -6.81
N VAL A 48 -82.84 27.32 -5.48
CA VAL A 48 -82.60 28.51 -4.65
C VAL A 48 -81.19 29.02 -4.74
N VAL A 49 -80.15 28.11 -4.82
CA VAL A 49 -78.73 28.49 -5.00
C VAL A 49 -78.48 29.05 -6.40
N LEU A 50 -79.11 28.48 -7.45
CA LEU A 50 -79.01 29.02 -8.82
C LEU A 50 -79.77 30.38 -8.98
N ALA A 51 -80.92 30.55 -8.35
CA ALA A 51 -81.65 31.83 -8.39
C ALA A 51 -80.92 32.91 -7.55
N GLY A 52 -80.30 32.55 -6.42
CA GLY A 52 -79.43 33.44 -5.62
C GLY A 52 -78.15 33.84 -6.36
N GLY A 53 -77.53 32.90 -7.12
CA GLY A 53 -76.37 33.19 -7.94
C GLY A 53 -76.59 34.15 -9.09
N VAL A 54 -77.78 34.09 -9.73
CA VAL A 54 -78.15 35.03 -10.83
C VAL A 54 -78.47 36.43 -10.29
N PHE A 55 -78.89 36.55 -9.02
CA PHE A 55 -79.18 37.87 -8.42
C PHE A 55 -77.89 38.58 -7.92
N LEU A 56 -76.85 37.88 -7.73
CA LEU A 56 -75.49 38.41 -7.33
C LEU A 56 -74.59 38.77 -8.53
N LEU A 57 -75.03 38.44 -9.77
CA LEU A 57 -74.28 38.77 -11.00
C LEU A 57 -74.98 39.97 -11.76
N LYS A 58 -75.36 40.98 -11.06
CA LYS A 58 -75.61 42.28 -11.73
C LYS A 58 -74.26 42.96 -11.89
N PRO A 59 -73.88 43.38 -13.13
CA PRO A 59 -72.64 44.15 -13.30
C PRO A 59 -72.77 45.43 -12.49
N ALA A 60 -71.92 45.57 -11.46
CA ALA A 60 -71.74 46.87 -10.83
C ALA A 60 -71.10 47.76 -11.91
N LYS A 61 -71.82 48.88 -12.19
CA LYS A 61 -71.20 49.96 -12.96
C LYS A 61 -69.91 50.35 -12.31
N ASP A 62 -68.87 50.38 -13.12
CA ASP A 62 -67.56 50.92 -12.78
C ASP A 62 -67.68 52.22 -12.01
N LYS A 63 -67.50 52.15 -10.72
CA LYS A 63 -66.87 53.24 -10.01
C LYS A 63 -65.35 52.93 -10.13
N GLN A 64 -64.67 53.66 -10.98
CA GLN A 64 -63.24 53.82 -10.85
C GLN A 64 -63.01 54.18 -9.38
N ALA A 65 -62.57 53.19 -8.61
CA ALA A 65 -61.87 53.48 -7.39
C ALA A 65 -60.58 54.15 -7.83
N ASN A 66 -60.44 55.42 -7.63
CA ASN A 66 -59.15 56.05 -7.53
C ASN A 66 -58.43 55.26 -6.44
N VAL A 67 -57.57 54.33 -6.85
CA VAL A 67 -56.50 53.83 -6.01
C VAL A 67 -55.58 55.02 -5.90
N ASP A 68 -55.65 55.71 -4.78
CA ASP A 68 -54.69 56.73 -4.40
C ASP A 68 -53.38 55.99 -4.24
N THR A 69 -52.63 55.77 -5.32
CA THR A 69 -51.28 55.23 -5.36
C THR A 69 -50.40 56.38 -4.89
N SER A 70 -50.27 56.53 -3.56
CA SER A 70 -49.20 57.35 -2.99
C SER A 70 -47.91 56.65 -3.23
N TYR A 71 -47.13 57.13 -4.18
CA TYR A 71 -45.72 56.69 -4.37
C TYR A 71 -44.92 57.20 -3.19
N VAL A 72 -44.06 56.32 -2.63
CA VAL A 72 -43.06 56.72 -1.63
C VAL A 72 -41.79 57.08 -2.39
N GLU A 73 -41.50 58.37 -2.42
CA GLU A 73 -40.26 58.85 -3.04
C GLU A 73 -39.08 58.55 -2.10
N THR A 74 -38.02 57.95 -2.66
CA THR A 74 -36.76 57.71 -1.96
C THR A 74 -35.61 58.17 -2.86
N ALA A 75 -34.57 58.72 -2.25
CA ALA A 75 -33.35 59.05 -2.97
C ALA A 75 -32.49 57.79 -3.14
N PRO A 76 -31.75 57.66 -4.24
CA PRO A 76 -30.71 56.66 -4.38
C PRO A 76 -29.65 56.87 -3.28
N GLU A 77 -29.15 55.81 -2.70
CA GLU A 77 -28.14 55.84 -1.63
C GLU A 77 -26.89 55.11 -2.07
N GLU A 78 -25.71 55.66 -1.75
CA GLU A 78 -24.44 54.93 -1.87
C GLU A 78 -24.30 53.95 -0.71
N ARG A 79 -24.19 52.67 -1.02
CA ARG A 79 -24.04 51.60 -0.02
C ARG A 79 -23.27 50.41 -0.60
N ASP A 80 -22.77 49.59 0.30
CA ASP A 80 -22.24 48.28 -0.07
C ASP A 80 -23.41 47.32 -0.24
N VAL A 81 -23.41 46.60 -1.38
CA VAL A 81 -24.41 45.57 -1.71
C VAL A 81 -23.69 44.28 -2.04
N SER A 82 -24.12 43.20 -1.43
CA SER A 82 -23.58 41.88 -1.68
C SER A 82 -24.69 40.87 -1.94
N ASN A 83 -24.51 40.10 -3.00
CA ASN A 83 -25.35 38.93 -3.23
C ASN A 83 -24.68 37.73 -2.59
N SER A 84 -25.31 37.14 -1.60
CA SER A 84 -24.79 35.98 -0.90
C SER A 84 -25.75 34.80 -0.99
N LEU A 85 -25.17 33.61 -1.08
CA LEU A 85 -25.87 32.36 -1.05
C LEU A 85 -25.65 31.69 0.30
N SER A 86 -26.73 31.40 1.01
CA SER A 86 -26.67 30.74 2.31
C SER A 86 -27.01 29.25 2.21
N GLY A 87 -26.32 28.43 2.99
CA GLY A 87 -26.59 27.01 3.09
C GLY A 87 -26.17 26.45 4.43
N THR A 88 -26.82 25.38 4.85
CA THR A 88 -26.46 24.67 6.09
C THR A 88 -25.81 23.32 5.79
N GLY A 89 -24.87 22.92 6.60
CA GLY A 89 -24.22 21.62 6.47
C GLY A 89 -23.60 21.15 7.77
N THR A 90 -23.15 19.91 7.77
CA THR A 90 -22.44 19.30 8.91
C THR A 90 -20.94 19.35 8.66
N LEU A 91 -20.19 19.68 9.69
CA LEU A 91 -18.73 19.68 9.66
C LEU A 91 -18.20 18.24 9.70
N ASN A 92 -17.34 17.90 8.78
CA ASN A 92 -16.67 16.60 8.68
C ASN A 92 -15.15 16.79 8.83
N PRO A 93 -14.41 15.80 9.33
CA PRO A 93 -12.96 15.86 9.36
C PRO A 93 -12.39 15.79 7.92
N ALA A 94 -11.15 16.23 7.75
CA ALA A 94 -10.42 16.16 6.49
C ALA A 94 -10.37 14.73 5.94
N ASN A 95 -10.08 13.77 6.83
CA ASN A 95 -10.11 12.35 6.53
C ASN A 95 -10.60 11.56 7.76
N THR A 96 -11.24 10.43 7.48
CA THR A 96 -11.63 9.44 8.49
C THR A 96 -11.01 8.10 8.12
N TYR A 97 -10.31 7.49 9.05
CA TYR A 97 -9.73 6.18 8.84
C TYR A 97 -10.11 5.21 9.96
N THR A 98 -10.73 4.10 9.59
CA THR A 98 -11.02 3.00 10.50
C THR A 98 -9.88 1.99 10.42
N VAL A 99 -9.09 1.89 11.48
CA VAL A 99 -8.02 0.91 11.62
C VAL A 99 -8.63 -0.46 11.89
N LYS A 100 -8.23 -1.45 11.09
CA LYS A 100 -8.73 -2.83 11.21
C LYS A 100 -7.59 -3.80 11.40
N SER A 101 -7.83 -4.88 12.14
CA SER A 101 -6.88 -5.99 12.23
C SER A 101 -6.84 -6.76 10.90
N LEU A 102 -5.63 -7.08 10.44
CA LEU A 102 -5.41 -7.97 9.30
C LEU A 102 -5.13 -9.42 9.74
N VAL A 103 -4.93 -9.65 11.05
CA VAL A 103 -4.55 -10.93 11.64
C VAL A 103 -5.45 -11.28 12.82
N ASP A 104 -5.51 -12.56 13.14
CA ASP A 104 -6.12 -13.08 14.35
C ASP A 104 -5.09 -13.06 15.48
N GLY A 105 -5.52 -12.86 16.72
CA GLY A 105 -4.62 -12.92 17.87
C GLY A 105 -5.13 -12.17 19.09
N LYS A 106 -4.34 -12.15 20.15
CA LYS A 106 -4.63 -11.43 21.38
C LYS A 106 -3.87 -10.11 21.39
N VAL A 107 -4.55 -9.02 21.77
CA VAL A 107 -3.92 -7.71 21.93
C VAL A 107 -2.99 -7.72 23.15
N LEU A 108 -1.71 -7.43 22.93
CA LEU A 108 -0.69 -7.31 23.97
C LEU A 108 -0.60 -5.90 24.52
N THR A 109 -0.61 -4.88 23.65
CA THR A 109 -0.57 -3.47 24.05
C THR A 109 -1.56 -2.64 23.24
N ALA A 110 -2.09 -1.59 23.89
CA ALA A 110 -2.96 -0.57 23.31
C ALA A 110 -2.80 0.71 24.14
N ASP A 111 -1.60 1.32 24.07
CA ASP A 111 -1.13 2.37 25.02
C ASP A 111 -1.53 3.79 24.57
N PHE A 112 -2.74 3.96 24.13
CA PHE A 112 -3.35 5.24 23.75
C PHE A 112 -4.80 5.28 24.21
N GLU A 113 -5.38 6.47 24.30
CA GLU A 113 -6.78 6.67 24.69
C GLU A 113 -7.55 7.48 23.64
N GLU A 114 -8.88 7.48 23.78
CA GLU A 114 -9.75 8.36 22.98
C GLU A 114 -9.42 9.83 23.28
N GLY A 115 -9.23 10.62 22.23
CA GLY A 115 -8.81 12.01 22.30
C GLY A 115 -7.30 12.23 22.11
N ASP A 116 -6.48 11.18 22.12
CA ASP A 116 -5.05 11.29 21.88
C ASP A 116 -4.76 11.62 20.41
N THR A 117 -3.74 12.47 20.21
CA THR A 117 -3.23 12.77 18.87
C THR A 117 -2.04 11.87 18.57
N VAL A 118 -2.08 11.21 17.42
CA VAL A 118 -1.05 10.28 16.95
C VAL A 118 -0.48 10.74 15.61
N GLU A 119 0.81 10.48 15.40
CA GLU A 119 1.46 10.71 14.11
C GLU A 119 1.38 9.45 13.25
N GLU A 120 1.43 9.62 11.92
CA GLU A 120 1.52 8.50 10.98
C GLU A 120 2.71 7.60 11.33
N GLY A 121 2.50 6.28 11.37
CA GLY A 121 3.50 5.28 11.75
C GLY A 121 3.60 5.03 13.26
N THR A 122 2.92 5.78 14.13
CA THR A 122 2.86 5.50 15.57
C THR A 122 2.22 4.15 15.83
N ILE A 123 2.83 3.31 16.68
CA ILE A 123 2.29 2.00 17.05
C ILE A 123 1.04 2.22 17.90
N LEU A 124 -0.09 1.69 17.43
CA LEU A 124 -1.37 1.72 18.14
C LEU A 124 -1.59 0.40 18.90
N TYR A 125 -1.38 -0.71 18.24
CA TYR A 125 -1.59 -2.02 18.82
C TYR A 125 -0.43 -2.96 18.52
N THR A 126 -0.09 -3.80 19.49
CA THR A 126 0.70 -5.00 19.25
C THR A 126 -0.15 -6.23 19.55
N ILE A 127 -0.11 -7.20 18.65
CA ILE A 127 -0.86 -8.46 18.74
C ILE A 127 0.13 -9.58 19.03
N ASP A 128 -0.30 -10.61 19.75
CA ASP A 128 0.52 -11.79 20.01
C ASP A 128 0.90 -12.49 18.70
N SER A 129 2.19 -12.44 18.41
CA SER A 129 2.78 -12.97 17.17
C SER A 129 3.56 -14.27 17.39
N SER A 130 3.39 -14.95 18.52
CA SER A 130 4.16 -16.14 18.88
C SER A 130 4.09 -17.24 17.82
N ASP A 131 2.90 -17.51 17.30
CA ASP A 131 2.69 -18.50 16.24
C ASP A 131 3.27 -18.02 14.89
N ALA A 132 3.11 -16.74 14.57
CA ALA A 132 3.66 -16.13 13.35
C ALA A 132 5.20 -16.13 13.38
N SER A 133 5.79 -15.82 14.54
CA SER A 133 7.25 -15.89 14.75
C SER A 133 7.79 -17.30 14.52
N THR A 134 7.10 -18.32 15.05
CA THR A 134 7.48 -19.72 14.82
C THR A 134 7.36 -20.11 13.34
N ASN A 135 6.35 -19.62 12.64
CA ASN A 135 6.18 -19.90 11.22
C ASN A 135 7.21 -19.14 10.36
N LEU A 136 7.60 -17.93 10.75
CA LEU A 136 8.69 -17.19 10.13
C LEU A 136 10.01 -17.97 10.27
N GLU A 137 10.35 -18.45 11.48
CA GLU A 137 11.55 -19.27 11.70
C GLU A 137 11.56 -20.54 10.84
N LYS A 138 10.42 -21.21 10.68
CA LYS A 138 10.31 -22.37 9.77
C LYS A 138 10.55 -21.99 8.31
N ALA A 139 10.04 -20.83 7.88
CA ALA A 139 10.25 -20.33 6.52
C ALA A 139 11.73 -19.96 6.28
N GLU A 140 12.42 -19.38 7.27
CA GLU A 140 13.86 -19.10 7.23
C GLU A 140 14.68 -20.38 7.07
N ILE A 141 14.37 -21.41 7.87
CA ILE A 141 15.03 -22.71 7.79
C ILE A 141 14.81 -23.33 6.40
N ALA A 142 13.58 -23.26 5.87
CA ALA A 142 13.24 -23.78 4.54
C ALA A 142 14.02 -23.04 3.44
N LEU A 143 14.13 -21.72 3.53
CA LEU A 143 14.93 -20.90 2.60
C LEU A 143 16.40 -21.29 2.64
N GLN A 144 17.00 -21.44 3.82
CA GLN A 144 18.39 -21.90 3.97
C GLN A 144 18.61 -23.30 3.40
N GLN A 145 17.64 -24.19 3.53
CA GLN A 145 17.71 -25.53 2.96
C GLN A 145 17.66 -25.49 1.43
N ALA A 146 16.74 -24.69 0.87
CA ALA A 146 16.62 -24.49 -0.57
C ALA A 146 17.90 -23.87 -1.16
N GLN A 147 18.47 -22.86 -0.50
CA GLN A 147 19.72 -22.21 -0.92
C GLN A 147 20.86 -23.23 -0.96
N ARG A 148 21.06 -23.98 0.13
CA ARG A 148 22.11 -25.02 0.16
C ARG A 148 21.92 -26.10 -0.90
N SER A 149 20.67 -26.45 -1.20
CA SER A 149 20.35 -27.42 -2.26
C SER A 149 20.67 -26.86 -3.64
N TYR A 150 20.33 -25.60 -3.88
CA TYR A 150 20.64 -24.89 -5.12
C TYR A 150 22.15 -24.81 -5.32
N ASP A 151 22.90 -24.31 -4.33
CA ASP A 151 24.36 -24.19 -4.40
C ASP A 151 25.02 -25.53 -4.68
N LYS A 152 24.59 -26.60 -3.99
CA LYS A 152 25.09 -27.94 -4.21
C LYS A 152 24.75 -28.47 -5.62
N THR A 153 23.60 -28.09 -6.17
CA THR A 153 23.21 -28.50 -7.52
C THR A 153 24.01 -27.75 -8.58
N VAL A 154 24.23 -26.45 -8.37
CA VAL A 154 25.12 -25.62 -9.22
C VAL A 154 26.57 -26.14 -9.16
N ASP A 155 27.06 -26.46 -7.97
CA ASP A 155 28.43 -26.99 -7.82
C ASP A 155 28.67 -28.31 -8.58
N ARG A 156 27.63 -29.09 -8.86
CA ARG A 156 27.73 -30.29 -9.70
C ARG A 156 28.07 -29.99 -11.17
N GLN A 157 27.98 -28.75 -11.60
CA GLN A 157 28.41 -28.29 -12.91
C GLN A 157 29.93 -28.14 -12.99
N TYR A 158 30.62 -28.10 -11.84
CA TYR A 158 32.03 -27.77 -11.78
C TYR A 158 32.86 -28.87 -11.14
N VAL A 159 33.96 -29.23 -11.80
CA VAL A 159 35.03 -30.02 -11.16
C VAL A 159 36.02 -29.03 -10.54
N ARG A 160 36.12 -29.06 -9.21
CA ARG A 160 36.99 -28.17 -8.44
C ARG A 160 38.21 -28.87 -7.91
N ALA A 161 39.28 -28.12 -7.69
CA ALA A 161 40.47 -28.59 -7.02
C ALA A 161 40.20 -28.89 -5.54
N GLU A 162 40.33 -30.14 -5.10
CA GLU A 162 40.16 -30.49 -3.68
C GLU A 162 41.35 -30.03 -2.82
N VAL A 163 42.51 -29.87 -3.44
CA VAL A 163 43.78 -29.44 -2.81
C VAL A 163 44.47 -28.44 -3.72
N ALA A 164 45.26 -27.54 -3.13
CA ALA A 164 46.21 -26.73 -3.89
C ALA A 164 47.34 -27.62 -4.42
N GLY A 165 47.79 -27.34 -5.64
CA GLY A 165 48.87 -28.13 -6.24
C GLY A 165 49.04 -27.86 -7.73
N THR A 166 49.61 -28.80 -8.44
CA THR A 166 49.84 -28.75 -9.88
C THR A 166 48.99 -29.82 -10.57
N VAL A 167 48.32 -29.47 -11.66
CA VAL A 167 47.57 -30.43 -12.49
C VAL A 167 48.58 -31.39 -13.14
N SER A 168 48.57 -32.63 -12.71
CA SER A 168 49.50 -33.67 -13.20
C SER A 168 49.04 -34.30 -14.51
N SER A 169 47.76 -34.50 -14.67
CA SER A 169 47.17 -35.02 -15.91
C SER A 169 45.70 -34.57 -16.05
N LEU A 170 45.30 -34.36 -17.29
CA LEU A 170 43.92 -34.18 -17.71
C LEU A 170 43.52 -35.41 -18.52
N LYS A 171 42.42 -36.08 -18.11
CA LYS A 171 41.94 -37.31 -18.75
C LYS A 171 40.77 -37.06 -19.72
N VAL A 172 40.38 -35.83 -19.89
CA VAL A 172 39.23 -35.41 -20.73
C VAL A 172 39.59 -34.18 -21.55
N ALA A 173 38.93 -34.02 -22.68
CA ALA A 173 39.02 -32.88 -23.57
C ALA A 173 37.67 -32.14 -23.63
N LYS A 174 37.68 -30.89 -24.12
CA LYS A 174 36.47 -30.13 -24.37
C LYS A 174 35.60 -30.85 -25.40
N GLY A 175 34.31 -31.05 -25.08
CA GLY A 175 33.35 -31.78 -25.90
C GLY A 175 33.20 -33.26 -25.53
N ASP A 176 34.02 -33.79 -24.66
CA ASP A 176 33.91 -35.20 -24.21
C ASP A 176 32.68 -35.37 -23.31
N GLU A 177 31.99 -36.49 -23.44
CA GLU A 177 30.95 -36.93 -22.53
C GLU A 177 31.59 -37.63 -21.32
N VAL A 178 31.15 -37.25 -20.11
CA VAL A 178 31.62 -37.86 -18.85
C VAL A 178 30.41 -38.40 -18.06
N THR A 179 30.66 -39.45 -17.30
CA THR A 179 29.71 -40.01 -16.35
C THR A 179 30.05 -39.61 -14.92
N SER A 180 29.07 -39.53 -14.05
CA SER A 180 29.30 -39.24 -12.62
C SER A 180 30.31 -40.26 -12.01
N GLY A 181 31.31 -39.77 -11.31
CA GLY A 181 32.40 -40.59 -10.73
C GLY A 181 33.55 -40.93 -11.68
N GLN A 182 33.45 -40.56 -12.97
CA GLN A 182 34.56 -40.75 -13.93
C GLN A 182 35.75 -39.86 -13.56
N GLU A 183 36.94 -40.42 -13.59
CA GLU A 183 38.18 -39.66 -13.36
C GLU A 183 38.45 -38.67 -14.49
N VAL A 184 38.65 -37.39 -14.16
CA VAL A 184 38.80 -36.31 -15.14
C VAL A 184 40.15 -35.59 -15.05
N ALA A 185 40.75 -35.51 -13.85
CA ALA A 185 42.03 -34.88 -13.65
C ALA A 185 42.76 -35.46 -12.42
N VAL A 186 44.08 -35.26 -12.35
CA VAL A 186 44.89 -35.57 -11.17
C VAL A 186 45.65 -34.32 -10.76
N ILE A 187 45.49 -33.92 -9.50
CA ILE A 187 46.28 -32.84 -8.88
C ILE A 187 47.27 -33.42 -7.92
N ARG A 188 48.50 -32.90 -7.95
CA ARG A 188 49.57 -33.25 -7.02
C ARG A 188 50.12 -32.00 -6.34
N ASP A 189 50.15 -32.03 -5.03
CA ASP A 189 50.95 -31.05 -4.28
C ASP A 189 52.39 -31.58 -4.17
N ASN A 190 53.22 -31.07 -5.05
CA ASN A 190 54.64 -31.37 -5.10
C ASN A 190 55.51 -30.26 -4.49
N SER A 191 54.91 -29.30 -3.81
CA SER A 191 55.64 -28.20 -3.13
C SER A 191 56.58 -28.72 -2.04
N LYS A 192 56.17 -29.80 -1.41
CA LYS A 192 56.96 -30.59 -0.49
C LYS A 192 56.83 -32.06 -0.85
N MET A 193 57.94 -32.78 -0.68
CA MET A 193 57.99 -34.25 -0.81
C MET A 193 58.06 -34.86 0.59
N MET A 194 57.24 -35.87 0.81
CA MET A 194 57.10 -36.57 2.08
C MET A 194 57.98 -37.83 2.02
N LEU A 195 58.77 -37.99 3.03
CA LEU A 195 59.68 -39.16 3.16
C LEU A 195 59.31 -39.86 4.47
N SER A 196 58.84 -41.11 4.38
CA SER A 196 58.50 -41.92 5.55
C SER A 196 59.59 -42.98 5.79
N LEU A 197 60.32 -42.80 6.86
CA LEU A 197 61.44 -43.59 7.19
C LEU A 197 61.28 -44.29 8.54
N LEU A 198 61.92 -45.45 8.67
CA LEU A 198 62.00 -46.24 9.90
C LEU A 198 63.20 -45.84 10.73
N PHE A 199 62.95 -45.50 11.99
CA PHE A 199 63.99 -45.23 12.99
C PHE A 199 63.86 -46.20 14.17
N PRO A 200 64.97 -46.49 14.91
CA PRO A 200 64.85 -47.27 16.14
C PRO A 200 63.81 -46.63 17.09
N ALA A 201 62.91 -47.45 17.65
CA ALA A 201 61.80 -46.97 18.45
C ALA A 201 62.24 -46.18 19.69
N ALA A 202 63.37 -46.59 20.31
CA ALA A 202 63.90 -45.90 21.49
C ALA A 202 64.36 -44.47 21.20
N ASP A 203 64.93 -44.23 20.01
CA ASP A 203 65.35 -42.90 19.59
C ASP A 203 64.18 -42.08 19.07
N ALA A 204 63.31 -42.68 18.24
CA ALA A 204 62.14 -42.05 17.64
C ALA A 204 61.14 -41.59 18.70
N ALA A 205 61.11 -42.19 19.87
CA ALA A 205 60.24 -41.72 21.00
C ALA A 205 60.61 -40.30 21.48
N ASN A 206 61.87 -39.86 21.21
CA ASN A 206 62.36 -38.53 21.58
C ASN A 206 62.23 -37.50 20.45
N PHE A 207 61.76 -37.90 19.26
CA PHE A 207 61.58 -36.99 18.16
C PHE A 207 60.26 -36.24 18.29
N SER A 208 60.25 -34.96 17.86
CA SER A 208 59.11 -34.09 17.94
C SER A 208 58.73 -33.55 16.58
N VAL A 209 57.45 -33.40 16.32
CA VAL A 209 56.92 -32.68 15.12
C VAL A 209 57.49 -31.26 15.08
N GLY A 210 57.94 -30.82 13.92
CA GLY A 210 58.60 -29.53 13.72
C GLY A 210 60.14 -29.58 13.87
N GLN A 211 60.70 -30.69 14.33
CA GLN A 211 62.12 -30.86 14.46
C GLN A 211 62.80 -31.01 13.08
N SER A 212 64.03 -30.44 12.94
CA SER A 212 64.80 -30.51 11.72
C SER A 212 65.44 -31.90 11.54
N ALA A 213 65.50 -32.35 10.29
CA ALA A 213 66.10 -33.57 9.86
C ALA A 213 67.02 -33.30 8.65
N GLN A 214 68.18 -33.96 8.59
CA GLN A 214 69.04 -33.98 7.41
C GLN A 214 68.66 -35.18 6.55
N VAL A 215 68.21 -34.91 5.30
CA VAL A 215 67.84 -35.95 4.33
C VAL A 215 68.93 -36.06 3.27
N VAL A 216 69.44 -37.28 3.04
CA VAL A 216 70.51 -37.56 2.06
C VAL A 216 69.92 -38.38 0.93
N LEU A 217 70.04 -37.90 -0.31
CA LEU A 217 69.58 -38.60 -1.49
C LEU A 217 70.46 -39.77 -1.85
N ASP A 218 69.85 -40.91 -2.11
CA ASP A 218 70.60 -42.09 -2.57
C ASP A 218 71.19 -41.84 -3.97
N GLY A 219 72.43 -42.18 -4.15
CA GLY A 219 73.14 -42.09 -5.43
C GLY A 219 73.83 -40.75 -5.70
N THR A 220 73.27 -39.62 -5.34
CA THR A 220 73.94 -38.29 -5.48
C THR A 220 74.58 -37.82 -4.21
N PHE A 221 74.23 -38.36 -3.06
CA PHE A 221 74.62 -37.94 -1.71
C PHE A 221 74.36 -36.44 -1.41
N GLU A 222 73.47 -35.83 -2.15
CA GLU A 222 73.02 -34.46 -1.87
C GLU A 222 72.28 -34.43 -0.56
N THR A 223 72.52 -33.41 0.27
CA THR A 223 71.92 -33.24 1.58
C THR A 223 70.83 -32.16 1.49
N LEU A 224 69.61 -32.48 1.90
CA LEU A 224 68.49 -31.62 1.93
C LEU A 224 67.96 -31.42 3.35
N ASP A 225 67.50 -30.23 3.66
CA ASP A 225 66.88 -29.96 4.94
C ASP A 225 65.42 -30.45 4.92
N GLY A 226 65.04 -31.24 5.92
CA GLY A 226 63.70 -31.73 6.15
C GLY A 226 63.15 -31.31 7.50
N THR A 227 61.85 -31.39 7.65
CA THR A 227 61.16 -31.14 8.91
C THR A 227 60.26 -32.33 9.24
N ILE A 228 60.27 -32.80 10.45
CA ILE A 228 59.41 -33.89 10.91
C ILE A 228 57.98 -33.40 10.93
N THR A 229 57.05 -34.08 10.23
CA THR A 229 55.61 -33.78 10.18
C THR A 229 54.82 -34.78 10.98
N ALA A 230 55.29 -36.01 11.13
CA ALA A 230 54.63 -37.03 11.94
C ALA A 230 55.62 -38.05 12.50
N VAL A 231 55.30 -38.52 13.69
CA VAL A 231 55.97 -39.67 14.30
C VAL A 231 54.87 -40.65 14.73
N THR A 232 54.98 -41.92 14.26
CA THR A 232 54.01 -42.94 14.68
C THR A 232 54.13 -43.24 16.16
N GLY A 233 52.94 -43.30 16.88
CA GLY A 233 52.94 -43.63 18.31
C GLY A 233 53.06 -45.12 18.64
N THR A 234 53.06 -45.99 17.61
CA THR A 234 53.14 -47.46 17.76
C THR A 234 54.48 -47.98 17.28
N ASP A 235 55.03 -48.89 18.05
CA ASP A 235 56.26 -49.59 17.68
C ASP A 235 55.90 -50.76 16.77
N GLU A 236 56.64 -50.90 15.65
CA GLU A 236 56.46 -51.95 14.67
C GLU A 236 57.73 -52.81 14.69
N LEU A 237 57.57 -54.15 14.54
CA LEU A 237 58.69 -55.05 14.46
C LEU A 237 59.21 -55.11 13.02
N SER A 238 60.41 -54.61 12.80
CA SER A 238 61.15 -54.64 11.52
C SER A 238 62.00 -55.85 11.35
N THR A 239 62.58 -56.03 10.15
CA THR A 239 63.51 -57.10 9.82
C THR A 239 64.70 -57.15 10.83
N GLY A 240 65.02 -58.32 11.35
CA GLY A 240 66.09 -58.47 12.36
C GLY A 240 65.62 -58.28 13.81
N ASN A 241 64.33 -58.34 14.07
CA ASN A 241 63.70 -58.23 15.42
C ASN A 241 63.90 -56.86 16.10
N LEU A 242 64.11 -55.80 15.30
CA LEU A 242 64.25 -54.42 15.77
C LEU A 242 62.90 -53.73 15.88
N LEU A 243 62.64 -53.14 17.05
CA LEU A 243 61.44 -52.25 17.22
C LEU A 243 61.75 -50.92 16.57
N THR A 244 60.85 -50.51 15.68
CA THR A 244 60.92 -49.27 14.88
C THR A 244 59.71 -48.44 14.96
N ARG A 245 59.84 -47.12 14.69
CA ARG A 245 58.77 -46.19 14.46
C ARG A 245 58.91 -45.52 13.11
N THR A 246 57.84 -45.30 12.45
CA THR A 246 57.82 -44.53 11.22
C THR A 246 57.84 -43.03 11.54
N VAL A 247 58.82 -42.33 10.99
CA VAL A 247 58.91 -40.86 11.04
C VAL A 247 58.74 -40.32 9.64
N THR A 248 57.78 -39.43 9.48
CA THR A 248 57.52 -38.76 8.21
C THR A 248 58.13 -37.37 8.21
N ILE A 249 58.95 -37.12 7.22
CA ILE A 249 59.78 -35.92 7.06
C ILE A 249 59.32 -35.22 5.79
N ALA A 250 58.92 -33.91 5.87
CA ALA A 250 58.65 -33.07 4.72
C ALA A 250 59.96 -32.40 4.26
N VAL A 251 60.29 -32.54 2.99
CA VAL A 251 61.41 -31.88 2.32
C VAL A 251 60.84 -30.91 1.27
N ARG A 252 61.32 -29.66 1.29
CA ARG A 252 60.90 -28.67 0.28
C ARG A 252 61.39 -29.11 -1.10
N ASN A 253 60.49 -29.16 -2.08
CA ASN A 253 60.89 -29.51 -3.45
C ASN A 253 61.06 -28.21 -4.27
N ALA A 254 62.31 -27.94 -4.60
CA ALA A 254 62.69 -26.83 -5.48
C ALA A 254 62.48 -27.15 -6.98
N GLY A 255 61.86 -28.31 -7.31
CA GLY A 255 61.59 -28.77 -8.67
C GLY A 255 62.38 -30.01 -9.14
N GLY A 256 63.24 -30.53 -8.31
CA GLY A 256 64.14 -31.69 -8.68
C GLY A 256 63.76 -33.02 -8.05
N LEU A 257 62.96 -33.04 -6.99
CA LEU A 257 62.57 -34.25 -6.27
C LEU A 257 61.42 -34.97 -6.95
N THR A 258 61.54 -36.27 -7.10
CA THR A 258 60.53 -37.16 -7.70
C THR A 258 60.25 -38.37 -6.80
N THR A 259 59.09 -39.02 -7.01
CA THR A 259 58.74 -40.24 -6.28
C THR A 259 59.62 -41.46 -6.62
N ALA A 260 60.44 -41.36 -7.66
CA ALA A 260 61.39 -42.41 -8.03
C ALA A 260 62.71 -42.35 -7.23
N GLN A 261 63.01 -41.23 -6.58
CA GLN A 261 64.19 -41.02 -5.77
C GLN A 261 63.99 -41.61 -4.38
N ALA A 262 65.04 -42.26 -3.88
CA ALA A 262 65.09 -42.75 -2.52
C ALA A 262 66.08 -41.90 -1.70
N ALA A 263 65.84 -41.85 -0.41
CA ALA A 263 66.69 -41.11 0.51
C ALA A 263 66.74 -41.77 1.90
N THR A 264 67.76 -41.46 2.64
CA THR A 264 67.92 -41.73 4.07
C THR A 264 67.82 -40.40 4.83
N ALA A 265 67.54 -40.43 6.12
CA ALA A 265 67.60 -39.21 6.94
C ALA A 265 68.32 -39.44 8.27
N SER A 266 68.89 -38.36 8.78
CA SER A 266 69.47 -38.30 10.12
C SER A 266 68.82 -37.25 10.96
N ILE A 267 68.42 -37.59 12.18
CA ILE A 267 67.75 -36.71 13.15
C ILE A 267 68.56 -36.77 14.44
N ASN A 268 69.09 -35.63 14.88
CA ASN A 268 69.98 -35.54 16.05
C ASN A 268 71.18 -36.56 16.03
N GLY A 269 71.71 -36.87 14.84
CA GLY A 269 72.80 -37.84 14.69
C GLY A 269 72.36 -39.31 14.63
N VAL A 270 71.05 -39.61 14.77
CA VAL A 270 70.48 -40.94 14.59
C VAL A 270 70.06 -41.11 13.13
N SER A 271 70.58 -42.09 12.43
CA SER A 271 70.25 -42.38 11.03
C SER A 271 69.03 -43.30 10.90
N SER A 272 68.30 -43.18 9.83
CA SER A 272 67.23 -44.11 9.45
C SER A 272 67.81 -45.52 9.20
N ILE A 273 66.99 -46.53 9.42
CA ILE A 273 67.41 -47.95 9.28
C ILE A 273 67.52 -48.31 7.81
N ALA A 274 66.69 -47.75 6.95
CA ALA A 274 66.72 -48.01 5.52
C ALA A 274 66.33 -46.72 4.77
N SER A 275 66.61 -46.70 3.47
CA SER A 275 66.12 -45.66 2.58
C SER A 275 64.61 -45.90 2.22
N ALA A 276 63.94 -44.85 1.91
CA ALA A 276 62.53 -44.87 1.37
C ALA A 276 62.39 -43.91 0.19
N THR A 277 61.41 -44.13 -0.63
CA THR A 277 61.09 -43.26 -1.75
C THR A 277 60.25 -42.11 -1.29
N PHE A 278 60.34 -40.96 -1.94
CA PHE A 278 59.51 -39.82 -1.69
C PHE A 278 58.08 -40.07 -2.16
N ALA A 279 57.13 -39.43 -1.49
CA ALA A 279 55.77 -39.35 -1.88
C ALA A 279 55.34 -37.86 -2.02
N TYR A 280 54.38 -37.58 -2.80
CA TYR A 280 53.78 -36.22 -2.86
C TYR A 280 53.12 -35.86 -1.52
N GLN A 281 53.07 -34.57 -1.17
CA GLN A 281 52.38 -34.10 0.02
C GLN A 281 50.90 -34.44 -0.04
N ALA A 282 50.30 -34.27 -1.20
CA ALA A 282 48.96 -34.72 -1.51
C ALA A 282 48.83 -35.09 -3.00
N GLU A 283 48.13 -36.13 -3.27
CA GLU A 283 47.69 -36.50 -4.61
C GLU A 283 46.19 -36.76 -4.56
N ARG A 284 45.43 -36.12 -5.44
CA ARG A 284 44.00 -36.27 -5.53
C ARG A 284 43.58 -36.52 -6.98
N THR A 285 42.85 -37.59 -7.18
CA THR A 285 42.17 -37.87 -8.43
C THR A 285 40.81 -37.22 -8.35
N LEU A 286 40.55 -36.27 -9.24
CA LEU A 286 39.28 -35.59 -9.33
C LEU A 286 38.34 -36.36 -10.24
N THR A 287 37.11 -36.50 -9.81
CA THR A 287 36.05 -37.17 -10.57
C THR A 287 34.96 -36.19 -10.98
N ALA A 288 34.26 -36.51 -12.06
CA ALA A 288 33.11 -35.73 -12.48
C ALA A 288 31.96 -35.85 -11.44
N PRO A 289 31.47 -34.74 -10.88
CA PRO A 289 30.40 -34.76 -9.87
C PRO A 289 29.02 -35.13 -10.43
N SER A 290 28.86 -35.02 -11.74
CA SER A 290 27.64 -35.37 -12.49
C SER A 290 28.00 -35.89 -13.88
N SER A 291 27.07 -36.57 -14.53
CA SER A 291 27.14 -36.87 -15.96
C SER A 291 26.86 -35.60 -16.78
N GLY A 292 27.54 -35.48 -17.93
CA GLY A 292 27.37 -34.34 -18.83
C GLY A 292 28.48 -34.25 -19.86
N THR A 293 28.49 -33.16 -20.60
CA THR A 293 29.51 -32.85 -21.62
C THR A 293 30.47 -31.80 -21.07
N VAL A 294 31.77 -31.94 -21.27
CA VAL A 294 32.76 -30.94 -20.92
C VAL A 294 32.61 -29.69 -21.76
N SER A 295 32.10 -28.61 -21.19
CA SER A 295 31.87 -27.33 -21.89
C SER A 295 33.12 -26.46 -21.94
N ALA A 296 33.88 -26.44 -20.84
CA ALA A 296 35.13 -25.69 -20.73
C ALA A 296 36.16 -26.43 -19.85
N ILE A 297 37.45 -26.22 -20.15
CA ILE A 297 38.59 -26.63 -19.32
C ILE A 297 39.41 -25.36 -19.07
N ASN A 298 39.53 -24.96 -17.81
CA ASN A 298 40.12 -23.69 -17.41
C ASN A 298 41.60 -23.83 -17.03
N VAL A 299 42.18 -25.03 -17.16
CA VAL A 299 43.54 -25.34 -16.77
C VAL A 299 44.22 -26.22 -17.83
N GLN A 300 45.55 -26.30 -17.76
CA GLN A 300 46.37 -27.18 -18.59
C GLN A 300 47.22 -28.09 -17.69
N GLU A 301 47.71 -29.18 -18.22
CA GLU A 301 48.70 -29.98 -17.52
C GLU A 301 49.94 -29.13 -17.16
N GLY A 302 50.37 -29.21 -15.93
CA GLY A 302 51.44 -28.37 -15.39
C GLY A 302 50.96 -27.06 -14.76
N SER A 303 49.71 -26.67 -14.89
CA SER A 303 49.16 -25.45 -14.25
C SER A 303 49.12 -25.59 -12.73
N ALA A 304 49.57 -24.57 -12.02
CA ALA A 304 49.35 -24.44 -10.58
C ALA A 304 47.90 -24.00 -10.29
N VAL A 305 47.24 -24.65 -9.33
CA VAL A 305 45.88 -24.38 -8.95
C VAL A 305 45.77 -24.24 -7.43
N GLU A 306 44.91 -23.37 -7.00
CA GLU A 306 44.53 -23.23 -5.60
C GLU A 306 43.38 -24.18 -5.25
N LYS A 307 43.20 -24.47 -3.96
CA LYS A 307 42.04 -25.20 -3.48
C LYS A 307 40.74 -24.49 -3.90
N ASP A 308 39.72 -25.27 -4.26
CA ASP A 308 38.38 -24.83 -4.71
C ASP A 308 38.38 -24.13 -6.09
N ALA A 309 39.53 -24.01 -6.79
CA ALA A 309 39.58 -23.49 -8.16
C ALA A 309 38.74 -24.36 -9.12
N ILE A 310 38.00 -23.75 -10.03
CA ILE A 310 37.22 -24.44 -11.07
C ILE A 310 38.16 -24.88 -12.18
N LEU A 311 38.26 -26.17 -12.42
CA LEU A 311 39.12 -26.78 -13.44
C LEU A 311 38.37 -27.11 -14.71
N ILE A 312 37.18 -27.69 -14.57
CA ILE A 312 36.37 -28.20 -15.68
C ILE A 312 34.93 -27.77 -15.43
N GLU A 313 34.26 -27.34 -16.48
CA GLU A 313 32.82 -27.02 -16.47
C GLU A 313 32.08 -28.10 -17.26
N LEU A 314 30.99 -28.58 -16.67
CA LEU A 314 30.12 -29.58 -17.25
C LEU A 314 28.79 -28.94 -17.64
N THR A 315 28.19 -29.38 -18.75
CA THR A 315 26.86 -29.00 -19.21
C THR A 315 26.12 -30.24 -19.65
N GLY A 316 24.79 -30.16 -19.68
CA GLY A 316 23.90 -31.23 -20.12
C GLY A 316 22.46 -30.86 -19.81
N ASP A 317 21.53 -31.46 -20.55
CA ASP A 317 20.11 -31.17 -20.39
C ASP A 317 19.61 -31.52 -18.99
N ASP A 318 19.94 -32.72 -18.49
CA ASP A 318 19.58 -33.18 -17.13
C ASP A 318 20.15 -32.26 -16.03
N LEU A 319 21.37 -31.77 -16.24
CA LEU A 319 22.04 -30.89 -15.30
C LEU A 319 21.40 -29.51 -15.29
N THR A 320 21.08 -29.00 -16.47
CA THR A 320 20.37 -27.72 -16.65
C THR A 320 18.98 -27.78 -16.03
N GLU A 321 18.22 -28.85 -16.28
CA GLU A 321 16.90 -29.07 -15.69
C GLU A 321 16.98 -29.17 -14.15
N SER A 322 18.01 -29.86 -13.63
CA SER A 322 18.23 -29.98 -12.19
C SER A 322 18.51 -28.62 -11.53
N VAL A 323 19.34 -27.78 -12.15
CA VAL A 323 19.63 -26.41 -11.69
C VAL A 323 18.38 -25.54 -11.76
N GLN A 324 17.63 -25.63 -12.87
CA GLN A 324 16.39 -24.91 -13.02
C GLN A 324 15.37 -25.29 -11.93
N SER A 325 15.14 -26.58 -11.69
CA SER A 325 14.24 -27.07 -10.63
C SER A 325 14.67 -26.63 -9.23
N ALA A 326 15.99 -26.66 -8.96
CA ALA A 326 16.53 -26.17 -7.68
C ALA A 326 16.33 -24.64 -7.53
N SER A 327 16.52 -23.88 -8.62
CA SER A 327 16.25 -22.43 -8.66
C SER A 327 14.78 -22.10 -8.39
N GLU A 328 13.85 -22.85 -9.00
CA GLU A 328 12.41 -22.69 -8.78
C GLU A 328 12.02 -23.02 -7.33
N THR A 329 12.65 -24.03 -6.74
CA THR A 329 12.46 -24.39 -5.33
C THR A 329 12.96 -23.28 -4.41
N LEU A 330 14.14 -22.73 -4.68
CA LEU A 330 14.71 -21.59 -3.96
C LEU A 330 13.78 -20.39 -4.05
N ARG A 331 13.34 -20.06 -5.27
CA ARG A 331 12.42 -18.94 -5.50
C ARG A 331 11.10 -19.11 -4.73
N SER A 332 10.56 -20.31 -4.68
CA SER A 332 9.36 -20.62 -3.90
C SER A 332 9.58 -20.41 -2.40
N ALA A 333 10.74 -20.80 -1.88
CA ALA A 333 11.09 -20.59 -0.48
C ALA A 333 11.31 -19.10 -0.15
N GLU A 334 11.90 -18.32 -1.05
CA GLU A 334 12.03 -16.86 -0.92
C GLU A 334 10.66 -16.18 -0.82
N ILE A 335 9.75 -16.52 -1.72
CA ILE A 335 8.38 -15.98 -1.71
C ILE A 335 7.65 -16.36 -0.42
N SER A 336 7.81 -17.60 0.04
CA SER A 336 7.21 -18.06 1.30
C SER A 336 7.74 -17.28 2.49
N MET A 337 9.05 -17.05 2.53
CA MET A 337 9.71 -16.25 3.57
C MET A 337 9.18 -14.80 3.56
N GLN A 338 9.10 -14.17 2.38
CA GLN A 338 8.57 -12.81 2.24
C GLN A 338 7.13 -12.71 2.75
N ASN A 339 6.27 -13.66 2.36
CA ASN A 339 4.88 -13.70 2.83
C ASN A 339 4.78 -13.83 4.36
N MET A 340 5.69 -14.57 4.98
CA MET A 340 5.72 -14.69 6.45
C MET A 340 6.19 -13.40 7.10
N GLN A 341 7.17 -12.69 6.51
CA GLN A 341 7.61 -11.38 6.98
C GLN A 341 6.49 -10.35 6.88
N ASP A 342 5.79 -10.29 5.75
CA ASP A 342 4.65 -9.38 5.54
C ASP A 342 3.51 -9.70 6.54
N THR A 343 3.26 -10.99 6.78
CA THR A 343 2.30 -11.43 7.79
C THR A 343 2.73 -10.99 9.18
N MET A 344 4.02 -11.14 9.52
CA MET A 344 4.56 -10.73 10.82
C MET A 344 4.44 -9.23 11.04
N ALA A 345 4.62 -8.42 10.01
CA ALA A 345 4.45 -6.96 10.08
C ALA A 345 3.02 -6.56 10.49
N ASN A 346 2.00 -7.35 10.10
CA ASN A 346 0.60 -7.09 10.41
C ASN A 346 0.24 -7.30 11.91
N TYR A 347 1.15 -7.88 12.71
CA TYR A 347 0.97 -8.01 14.17
C TYR A 347 1.33 -6.73 14.93
N THR A 348 1.97 -5.76 14.26
CA THR A 348 2.21 -4.42 14.77
C THR A 348 1.38 -3.44 13.96
N ILE A 349 0.32 -2.93 14.57
CA ILE A 349 -0.63 -2.03 13.89
C ILE A 349 -0.23 -0.61 14.19
N THR A 350 0.04 0.15 13.15
CA THR A 350 0.44 1.56 13.22
C THR A 350 -0.66 2.48 12.70
N ALA A 351 -0.61 3.73 13.09
CA ALA A 351 -1.49 4.78 12.58
C ALA A 351 -1.21 5.01 11.09
N PRO A 352 -2.20 4.85 10.20
CA PRO A 352 -2.03 5.05 8.76
C PRO A 352 -2.05 6.52 8.34
N ILE A 353 -2.50 7.40 9.22
CA ILE A 353 -2.53 8.86 9.07
C ILE A 353 -2.19 9.51 10.41
N SER A 354 -1.66 10.73 10.36
CA SER A 354 -1.60 11.59 11.54
C SER A 354 -3.00 12.12 11.85
N GLY A 355 -3.42 12.06 13.12
CA GLY A 355 -4.76 12.47 13.50
C GLY A 355 -5.08 12.21 14.96
N THR A 356 -6.35 12.40 15.31
CA THR A 356 -6.86 12.17 16.66
C THR A 356 -7.68 10.90 16.72
N VAL A 357 -7.47 10.09 17.74
CA VAL A 357 -8.26 8.88 18.03
C VAL A 357 -9.65 9.30 18.51
N ILE A 358 -10.69 8.91 17.80
CA ILE A 358 -12.07 9.25 18.15
C ILE A 358 -12.79 8.12 18.84
N GLU A 359 -12.53 6.89 18.40
CA GLU A 359 -13.11 5.67 18.99
C GLU A 359 -12.02 4.64 19.18
N LYS A 360 -12.08 3.93 20.32
CA LYS A 360 -11.20 2.80 20.67
C LYS A 360 -12.06 1.59 21.00
N ASP A 361 -12.32 0.77 19.97
CA ASP A 361 -13.22 -0.39 20.09
C ASP A 361 -12.60 -1.55 20.86
N VAL A 362 -11.26 -1.64 20.87
CA VAL A 362 -10.51 -2.79 21.39
C VAL A 362 -9.51 -2.36 22.44
N LYS A 363 -9.38 -3.20 23.47
CA LYS A 363 -8.49 -3.00 24.65
C LYS A 363 -7.43 -4.08 24.73
N GLN A 364 -6.39 -3.80 25.52
CA GLN A 364 -5.39 -4.80 25.88
C GLN A 364 -6.05 -6.04 26.48
N GLY A 365 -5.68 -7.20 25.98
CA GLY A 365 -6.18 -8.51 26.43
C GLY A 365 -7.32 -9.07 25.59
N ASP A 366 -7.95 -8.28 24.72
CA ASP A 366 -9.03 -8.74 23.85
C ASP A 366 -8.52 -9.68 22.77
N ALA A 367 -9.37 -10.59 22.33
CA ALA A 367 -9.11 -11.49 21.22
C ALA A 367 -9.67 -10.88 19.93
N LEU A 368 -8.84 -10.84 18.89
CA LEU A 368 -9.16 -10.30 17.58
C LEU A 368 -9.37 -11.38 16.54
N THR A 369 -10.20 -11.06 15.57
CA THR A 369 -10.28 -11.75 14.28
C THR A 369 -9.95 -10.78 13.16
N SER A 370 -9.38 -11.30 12.08
CA SER A 370 -9.08 -10.49 10.88
C SER A 370 -10.35 -9.76 10.40
N GLY A 371 -10.21 -8.46 10.12
CA GLY A 371 -11.30 -7.57 9.73
C GLY A 371 -11.98 -6.83 10.90
N THR A 372 -11.66 -7.15 12.17
CA THR A 372 -12.19 -6.44 13.34
C THR A 372 -11.75 -4.97 13.31
N SER A 373 -12.69 -4.03 13.52
CA SER A 373 -12.41 -2.62 13.76
C SER A 373 -11.71 -2.46 15.10
N LEU A 374 -10.65 -1.69 15.15
CA LEU A 374 -9.83 -1.48 16.33
C LEU A 374 -9.97 -0.09 16.92
N CYS A 375 -9.89 0.91 16.07
CA CYS A 375 -10.06 2.32 16.41
C CYS A 375 -10.39 3.14 15.16
N VAL A 376 -10.90 4.35 15.39
CA VAL A 376 -11.19 5.33 14.35
C VAL A 376 -10.31 6.57 14.56
N LEU A 377 -9.61 6.96 13.51
CA LEU A 377 -8.76 8.15 13.46
C LEU A 377 -9.42 9.22 12.60
N TYR A 378 -9.42 10.47 13.10
CA TYR A 378 -9.81 11.64 12.34
C TYR A 378 -8.61 12.54 12.08
N ASP A 379 -8.42 12.89 10.83
CA ASP A 379 -7.54 14.01 10.47
C ASP A 379 -8.29 15.32 10.72
N LEU A 380 -7.83 16.06 11.70
CA LEU A 380 -8.37 17.35 12.12
C LEU A 380 -7.49 18.52 11.66
N SER A 381 -6.68 18.35 10.63
CA SER A 381 -5.85 19.43 10.07
C SER A 381 -6.71 20.55 9.47
N TYR A 382 -7.88 20.24 8.98
CA TYR A 382 -8.96 21.13 8.55
C TYR A 382 -10.30 20.41 8.66
N LEU A 383 -11.39 21.17 8.58
CA LEU A 383 -12.73 20.61 8.46
C LEU A 383 -13.30 20.86 7.07
N GLU A 384 -14.14 19.96 6.62
CA GLU A 384 -14.92 20.13 5.40
C GLU A 384 -16.40 20.23 5.73
N MET A 385 -17.11 21.08 5.01
CA MET A 385 -18.56 21.22 5.07
C MET A 385 -19.13 21.02 3.67
N SER A 386 -20.22 20.29 3.55
CA SER A 386 -20.95 20.15 2.30
C SER A 386 -22.31 20.82 2.42
N ILE A 387 -22.59 21.78 1.56
CA ILE A 387 -23.90 22.40 1.43
C ILE A 387 -24.53 22.00 0.09
N ASN A 388 -25.86 22.00 0.03
CA ASN A 388 -26.61 21.73 -1.19
C ASN A 388 -27.11 23.05 -1.78
N VAL A 389 -26.68 23.35 -3.00
CA VAL A 389 -27.03 24.59 -3.72
C VAL A 389 -27.98 24.26 -4.84
N ASP A 390 -28.98 25.13 -5.06
CA ASP A 390 -29.99 24.96 -6.10
C ASP A 390 -29.39 25.06 -7.52
N GLU A 391 -30.04 24.40 -8.49
CA GLU A 391 -29.63 24.39 -9.90
C GLU A 391 -29.57 25.79 -10.51
N LEU A 392 -30.44 26.71 -10.06
CA LEU A 392 -30.47 28.07 -10.58
C LEU A 392 -29.31 28.94 -10.10
N GLU A 393 -28.72 28.59 -8.94
CA GLU A 393 -27.69 29.37 -8.28
C GLU A 393 -26.27 28.79 -8.47
N ILE A 394 -26.17 27.49 -8.79
CA ILE A 394 -24.88 26.82 -8.90
C ILE A 394 -23.96 27.42 -9.96
N GLY A 395 -24.55 28.04 -11.01
CA GLY A 395 -23.78 28.67 -12.09
C GLY A 395 -23.00 29.91 -11.66
N SER A 396 -23.33 30.51 -10.53
CA SER A 396 -22.65 31.68 -9.95
C SER A 396 -21.51 31.31 -9.03
N LEU A 397 -21.34 30.02 -8.68
CA LEU A 397 -20.31 29.53 -7.78
C LEU A 397 -19.06 29.06 -8.52
N SER A 398 -17.92 29.37 -7.93
CA SER A 398 -16.60 28.96 -8.44
C SER A 398 -15.70 28.46 -7.31
N VAL A 399 -14.83 27.52 -7.65
CA VAL A 399 -13.76 27.06 -6.73
C VAL A 399 -12.85 28.23 -6.38
N GLY A 400 -12.51 28.37 -5.11
CA GLY A 400 -11.68 29.45 -4.59
C GLY A 400 -12.46 30.61 -3.96
N GLN A 401 -13.80 30.65 -4.05
CA GLN A 401 -14.60 31.67 -3.39
C GLN A 401 -14.52 31.55 -1.88
N LYS A 402 -14.47 32.70 -1.20
CA LYS A 402 -14.49 32.80 0.25
C LYS A 402 -15.90 32.60 0.77
N VAL A 403 -16.00 31.94 1.91
CA VAL A 403 -17.25 31.62 2.58
C VAL A 403 -17.18 32.06 4.02
N GLN A 404 -18.15 32.79 4.48
CA GLN A 404 -18.33 33.07 5.91
C GLN A 404 -19.08 31.89 6.54
N ILE A 405 -18.58 31.40 7.68
CA ILE A 405 -19.14 30.25 8.35
C ILE A 405 -19.41 30.58 9.80
N THR A 406 -20.61 30.27 10.24
CA THR A 406 -21.04 30.40 11.62
C THR A 406 -21.53 29.05 12.12
N ALA A 407 -21.20 28.71 13.36
CA ALA A 407 -21.65 27.47 13.97
C ALA A 407 -22.43 27.80 15.25
N ASP A 408 -23.65 27.28 15.35
CA ASP A 408 -24.55 27.55 16.49
C ASP A 408 -23.95 27.13 17.84
N ALA A 409 -23.10 26.09 17.79
CA ALA A 409 -22.41 25.56 18.98
C ALA A 409 -21.28 26.47 19.50
N VAL A 410 -20.80 27.42 18.68
CA VAL A 410 -19.71 28.35 19.01
C VAL A 410 -20.19 29.76 18.75
N ALA A 411 -20.94 30.30 19.72
CA ALA A 411 -21.46 31.64 19.62
C ALA A 411 -20.34 32.69 19.49
N ASP A 412 -20.61 33.76 18.74
CA ASP A 412 -19.75 34.94 18.56
C ASP A 412 -18.44 34.72 17.81
N LYS A 413 -18.26 33.61 17.11
CA LYS A 413 -17.11 33.39 16.22
C LYS A 413 -17.54 33.21 14.77
N ASN A 414 -16.91 33.97 13.89
CA ASN A 414 -17.03 33.81 12.45
C ASN A 414 -15.76 33.12 11.93
N TYR A 415 -15.93 32.12 11.10
CA TYR A 415 -14.85 31.40 10.44
C TYR A 415 -14.86 31.71 8.95
N VAL A 416 -13.69 31.62 8.34
CA VAL A 416 -13.55 31.77 6.89
C VAL A 416 -13.25 30.43 6.28
N GLY A 417 -14.10 30.02 5.35
CA GLY A 417 -13.86 28.86 4.52
C GLY A 417 -13.57 29.23 3.08
N THR A 418 -13.23 28.23 2.29
CA THR A 418 -13.00 28.37 0.85
C THR A 418 -13.72 27.24 0.12
N VAL A 419 -14.42 27.57 -0.97
CA VAL A 419 -15.01 26.56 -1.85
C VAL A 419 -13.91 25.77 -2.53
N THR A 420 -13.81 24.47 -2.22
CA THR A 420 -12.81 23.58 -2.82
C THR A 420 -13.36 22.73 -3.95
N ARG A 421 -14.66 22.47 -3.94
CA ARG A 421 -15.29 21.64 -4.96
C ARG A 421 -16.76 22.03 -5.18
N VAL A 422 -17.13 22.17 -6.44
CA VAL A 422 -18.51 22.28 -6.91
C VAL A 422 -18.82 20.99 -7.66
N SER A 423 -19.79 20.21 -7.19
CA SER A 423 -20.12 18.92 -7.81
C SER A 423 -20.74 19.13 -9.20
N MET A 424 -20.29 18.36 -10.17
CA MET A 424 -20.95 18.29 -11.50
C MET A 424 -22.17 17.38 -11.50
N LYS A 425 -22.36 16.58 -10.43
CA LYS A 425 -23.48 15.67 -10.29
C LYS A 425 -24.51 16.28 -9.35
N GLY A 426 -25.68 16.62 -9.87
CA GLY A 426 -26.83 17.04 -9.08
C GLY A 426 -27.54 15.85 -8.42
N ASN A 427 -28.13 16.12 -7.27
CA ASN A 427 -29.02 15.21 -6.55
C ASN A 427 -30.45 15.72 -6.73
N SER A 428 -31.31 14.94 -7.39
CA SER A 428 -32.71 15.32 -7.58
C SER A 428 -33.60 14.59 -6.56
N SER A 429 -34.37 15.35 -5.81
CA SER A 429 -35.32 14.82 -4.83
C SER A 429 -36.58 15.70 -4.81
N GLY A 430 -37.76 15.10 -4.92
CA GLY A 430 -39.03 15.83 -4.83
C GLY A 430 -39.28 16.88 -5.92
N GLY A 431 -38.55 16.80 -7.07
CA GLY A 431 -38.70 17.76 -8.18
C GLY A 431 -37.74 18.95 -8.12
N THR A 432 -36.88 19.02 -7.10
CA THR A 432 -35.80 20.01 -6.99
C THR A 432 -34.47 19.33 -7.21
N THR A 433 -33.58 19.94 -8.00
CA THR A 433 -32.21 19.48 -8.22
C THR A 433 -31.24 20.37 -7.46
N THR A 434 -30.39 19.76 -6.61
CA THR A 434 -29.35 20.48 -5.87
C THR A 434 -27.97 19.88 -6.17
N TYR A 435 -26.96 20.72 -6.08
CA TYR A 435 -25.58 20.34 -6.32
C TYR A 435 -24.76 20.49 -5.01
N PRO A 436 -24.09 19.43 -4.55
CA PRO A 436 -23.21 19.52 -3.40
C PRO A 436 -22.01 20.43 -3.67
N VAL A 437 -21.78 21.37 -2.77
CA VAL A 437 -20.61 22.27 -2.76
C VAL A 437 -19.81 21.97 -1.51
N THR A 438 -18.53 21.65 -1.66
CA THR A 438 -17.63 21.37 -0.54
C THR A 438 -16.83 22.63 -0.20
N ILE A 439 -16.83 22.97 1.07
CA ILE A 439 -16.17 24.13 1.64
C ILE A 439 -15.15 23.63 2.66
N ARG A 440 -13.89 24.08 2.55
CA ARG A 440 -12.81 23.78 3.46
C ARG A 440 -12.65 24.91 4.47
N ILE A 441 -12.40 24.53 5.73
CA ILE A 441 -12.26 25.43 6.88
C ILE A 441 -10.93 25.13 7.54
N ASP A 442 -9.95 26.01 7.37
CA ASP A 442 -8.58 25.78 7.91
C ASP A 442 -8.47 26.15 9.40
N SER A 443 -9.24 27.13 9.85
CA SER A 443 -9.28 27.54 11.26
C SER A 443 -10.38 26.80 12.00
N ILE A 444 -10.02 25.79 12.78
CA ILE A 444 -10.97 24.90 13.45
C ILE A 444 -11.17 25.18 14.94
N ASP A 445 -10.61 26.29 15.47
CA ASP A 445 -10.61 26.60 16.91
C ASP A 445 -12.03 26.62 17.51
N GLY A 446 -12.35 25.61 18.30
CA GLY A 446 -13.66 25.41 18.92
C GLY A 446 -14.65 24.62 18.07
N LEU A 447 -14.39 24.39 16.78
CA LEU A 447 -15.20 23.55 15.92
C LEU A 447 -14.87 22.06 16.12
N ARG A 448 -15.89 21.21 15.98
CA ARG A 448 -15.73 19.75 16.05
C ARG A 448 -16.48 19.09 14.89
N PRO A 449 -15.98 17.97 14.38
CA PRO A 449 -16.74 17.14 13.45
C PRO A 449 -18.12 16.78 14.03
N GLY A 450 -19.13 16.75 13.18
CA GLY A 450 -20.52 16.50 13.57
C GLY A 450 -21.32 17.74 13.98
N MET A 451 -20.70 18.91 14.16
CA MET A 451 -21.43 20.16 14.39
C MET A 451 -22.11 20.62 13.12
N ASN A 452 -23.30 21.23 13.27
CA ASN A 452 -23.96 21.93 12.18
C ASN A 452 -23.41 23.36 12.09
N ALA A 453 -23.26 23.83 10.88
CA ALA A 453 -22.79 25.18 10.59
C ALA A 453 -23.58 25.78 9.42
N ASN A 454 -23.65 27.10 9.40
CA ASN A 454 -24.23 27.88 8.33
C ASN A 454 -23.09 28.47 7.51
N ALA A 455 -23.16 28.36 6.20
CA ALA A 455 -22.22 28.92 5.26
C ALA A 455 -22.90 30.03 4.45
N GLU A 456 -22.24 31.15 4.32
CA GLU A 456 -22.65 32.27 3.48
C GLU A 456 -21.53 32.53 2.44
N ILE A 457 -21.87 32.28 1.17
CA ILE A 457 -20.94 32.41 0.05
C ILE A 457 -21.24 33.74 -0.65
N VAL A 458 -20.32 34.66 -0.64
CA VAL A 458 -20.45 35.91 -1.39
C VAL A 458 -20.24 35.60 -2.88
N VAL A 459 -21.32 35.78 -3.66
CA VAL A 459 -21.36 35.54 -5.10
C VAL A 459 -20.91 36.76 -5.88
N ALA A 460 -21.42 37.93 -5.48
CA ALA A 460 -21.07 39.21 -6.06
C ALA A 460 -21.11 40.31 -4.96
N GLU A 461 -20.18 41.23 -5.04
CA GLU A 461 -20.08 42.36 -4.10
C GLU A 461 -19.78 43.62 -4.89
N SER A 462 -20.46 44.72 -4.54
CA SER A 462 -20.18 46.03 -5.05
C SER A 462 -20.11 47.01 -3.87
N THR A 463 -18.96 47.69 -3.75
CA THR A 463 -18.71 48.65 -2.67
C THR A 463 -19.00 50.06 -3.13
N SER A 464 -19.65 50.88 -2.26
CA SER A 464 -20.07 52.24 -2.59
C SER A 464 -20.90 52.35 -3.86
N ALA A 465 -21.79 51.37 -4.06
CA ALA A 465 -22.70 51.32 -5.21
C ALA A 465 -23.88 52.25 -5.02
N LEU A 466 -24.30 52.94 -6.09
CA LEU A 466 -25.53 53.72 -6.08
C LEU A 466 -26.71 52.75 -6.14
N CYS A 467 -27.49 52.68 -5.08
CA CYS A 467 -28.54 51.68 -4.91
C CYS A 467 -29.92 52.30 -4.78
N VAL A 468 -30.88 51.58 -5.27
CA VAL A 468 -32.32 51.86 -5.05
C VAL A 468 -32.99 50.65 -4.39
N PRO A 469 -34.05 50.85 -3.59
CA PRO A 469 -34.83 49.72 -3.06
C PRO A 469 -35.35 48.84 -4.19
N ASN A 470 -35.37 47.51 -4.02
CA ASN A 470 -35.85 46.54 -5.00
C ASN A 470 -37.28 46.85 -5.47
N ALA A 471 -38.10 47.42 -4.57
CA ALA A 471 -39.47 47.84 -4.86
C ALA A 471 -39.57 49.05 -5.85
N ALA A 472 -38.49 49.79 -6.07
CA ALA A 472 -38.43 50.89 -7.01
C ALA A 472 -38.22 50.42 -8.46
N ILE A 473 -37.75 49.19 -8.67
CA ILE A 473 -37.50 48.62 -9.98
C ILE A 473 -38.75 47.91 -10.47
N VAL A 474 -39.36 48.42 -11.54
CA VAL A 474 -40.51 47.77 -12.15
C VAL A 474 -40.11 46.79 -13.24
N ARG A 475 -41.05 45.92 -13.61
CA ARG A 475 -40.83 44.87 -14.60
C ARG A 475 -40.31 45.45 -15.93
N GLY A 476 -39.17 44.97 -16.38
CA GLY A 476 -38.51 45.44 -17.61
C GLY A 476 -37.25 46.25 -17.37
N GLY A 477 -36.86 46.47 -16.10
CA GLY A 477 -35.63 47.22 -15.78
C GLY A 477 -35.83 48.72 -15.75
N TYR A 478 -37.03 49.18 -15.43
CA TYR A 478 -37.36 50.61 -15.35
C TYR A 478 -37.47 51.08 -13.90
N VAL A 479 -37.08 52.30 -13.65
CA VAL A 479 -37.34 53.01 -12.39
C VAL A 479 -38.26 54.23 -12.67
N LEU A 480 -39.24 54.44 -11.82
CA LEU A 480 -40.09 55.60 -11.88
C LEU A 480 -39.43 56.77 -11.15
N VAL A 481 -39.10 57.83 -11.88
CA VAL A 481 -38.46 59.03 -11.34
C VAL A 481 -39.36 60.27 -11.52
N THR A 482 -39.17 61.28 -10.67
CA THR A 482 -39.86 62.55 -10.83
C THR A 482 -39.38 63.29 -12.08
N LYS A 483 -40.27 64.07 -12.73
CA LYS A 483 -39.88 64.85 -13.94
C LYS A 483 -38.80 65.87 -13.67
N ASP A 484 -38.57 66.27 -12.43
CA ASP A 484 -37.56 67.19 -11.97
C ASP A 484 -36.22 66.50 -11.67
N SER A 485 -36.15 65.14 -11.72
CA SER A 485 -34.94 64.36 -11.56
C SER A 485 -33.98 64.58 -12.69
N PRO A 486 -32.64 64.65 -12.45
CA PRO A 486 -31.63 64.66 -13.50
C PRO A 486 -31.74 63.49 -14.47
N SER A 487 -32.12 62.30 -13.97
CA SER A 487 -32.33 61.11 -14.80
C SER A 487 -33.56 61.15 -15.68
N ALA A 488 -34.50 62.10 -15.47
CA ALA A 488 -35.66 62.28 -16.34
C ALA A 488 -35.31 62.62 -17.79
N ALA A 489 -34.05 63.08 -18.02
CA ALA A 489 -33.51 63.31 -19.39
C ALA A 489 -33.39 62.00 -20.21
N ASN A 490 -33.29 60.83 -19.52
CA ASN A 490 -33.17 59.49 -20.11
C ASN A 490 -34.55 58.78 -20.13
N ALA A 491 -35.67 59.53 -20.00
CA ALA A 491 -37.00 58.94 -19.95
C ALA A 491 -37.36 58.17 -21.23
N ASP A 492 -37.98 57.02 -21.08
CA ASP A 492 -38.53 56.24 -22.20
C ASP A 492 -39.83 56.89 -22.71
N PRO A 493 -39.85 57.44 -23.93
CA PRO A 493 -41.01 58.11 -24.45
C PRO A 493 -42.19 57.16 -24.78
N GLU A 494 -41.94 55.85 -24.84
CA GLU A 494 -42.97 54.85 -25.18
C GLU A 494 -43.73 54.34 -23.93
N MET A 495 -43.23 54.66 -22.74
CA MET A 495 -43.85 54.21 -21.47
C MET A 495 -44.74 55.30 -20.88
N GLU A 496 -46.05 54.98 -20.75
CA GLU A 496 -47.03 55.87 -20.06
C GLU A 496 -46.72 55.83 -18.53
N ALA A 497 -46.39 57.00 -17.99
CA ALA A 497 -46.11 57.17 -16.57
C ALA A 497 -47.25 58.00 -15.91
N PRO A 498 -47.44 57.86 -14.58
CA PRO A 498 -48.32 58.69 -13.78
C PRO A 498 -47.99 60.18 -13.87
N ASP A 499 -48.94 61.04 -13.63
CA ASP A 499 -48.77 62.51 -13.66
C ASP A 499 -47.65 62.93 -12.67
N GLY A 500 -46.66 63.66 -13.18
CA GLY A 500 -45.50 64.11 -12.39
C GLY A 500 -44.25 63.20 -12.46
N TYR A 501 -44.37 62.02 -13.06
CA TYR A 501 -43.30 61.02 -13.14
C TYR A 501 -42.93 60.61 -14.56
N VAL A 502 -41.79 59.97 -14.74
CA VAL A 502 -41.36 59.33 -15.99
C VAL A 502 -40.64 58.02 -15.67
N TYR A 503 -40.70 57.06 -16.59
CA TYR A 503 -39.95 55.83 -16.53
C TYR A 503 -38.57 56.01 -17.18
N VAL A 504 -37.53 55.56 -16.48
CA VAL A 504 -36.16 55.54 -16.99
C VAL A 504 -35.70 54.09 -17.05
N ASP A 505 -35.18 53.68 -18.20
CA ASP A 505 -34.53 52.39 -18.37
C ASP A 505 -33.19 52.41 -17.62
N VAL A 506 -32.99 51.43 -16.72
CA VAL A 506 -31.77 51.34 -15.90
C VAL A 506 -31.07 50.01 -16.08
N LYS A 507 -29.74 50.07 -16.12
CA LYS A 507 -28.93 48.89 -16.02
C LYS A 507 -28.66 48.58 -14.57
N THR A 508 -29.12 47.43 -14.12
CA THR A 508 -28.91 46.95 -12.76
C THR A 508 -27.62 46.18 -12.63
N GLY A 509 -26.95 46.31 -11.49
CA GLY A 509 -25.77 45.58 -11.09
C GLY A 509 -26.07 44.49 -10.03
N VAL A 510 -25.32 44.49 -8.94
CA VAL A 510 -25.49 43.58 -7.82
C VAL A 510 -26.79 43.91 -7.07
N SER A 511 -27.53 42.89 -6.63
CA SER A 511 -28.76 43.04 -5.88
C SER A 511 -28.72 42.17 -4.63
N ASP A 512 -29.13 42.73 -3.50
CA ASP A 512 -29.41 41.99 -2.26
C ASP A 512 -30.94 41.85 -2.04
N ASP A 513 -31.35 41.43 -0.84
CA ASP A 513 -32.76 41.24 -0.51
C ASP A 513 -33.58 42.56 -0.54
N ASP A 514 -32.93 43.70 -0.27
CA ASP A 514 -33.58 44.99 -0.06
C ASP A 514 -33.30 46.00 -1.19
N TYR A 515 -32.09 45.97 -1.77
CA TYR A 515 -31.58 46.99 -2.69
C TYR A 515 -30.93 46.40 -3.93
N THR A 516 -30.94 47.16 -5.01
CA THR A 516 -30.27 46.84 -6.28
C THR A 516 -29.38 48.00 -6.69
N GLU A 517 -28.17 47.69 -7.08
CA GLU A 517 -27.22 48.60 -7.69
C GLU A 517 -27.71 49.09 -9.05
N ILE A 518 -27.55 50.39 -9.32
CA ILE A 518 -27.77 50.99 -10.62
C ILE A 518 -26.44 51.37 -11.25
N LEU A 519 -26.11 50.73 -12.36
CA LEU A 519 -24.89 50.93 -13.11
C LEU A 519 -24.96 52.07 -14.13
N ASP A 520 -26.19 52.28 -14.68
CA ASP A 520 -26.47 53.29 -15.70
C ASP A 520 -27.99 53.57 -15.75
N GLY A 521 -28.42 54.86 -16.05
CA GLY A 521 -29.83 55.20 -16.17
C GLY A 521 -30.17 56.64 -15.95
#